data_fb5c6a9595245fb5d5f558cde31cef97
#
_entry.id   fb5c6a9595245fb5d5f558cde31cef97
#
_cell.length_a   1.000
_cell.length_b   1.000
_cell.length_c   1.000
_cell.angle_alpha   90.00
_cell.angle_beta   90.00
_cell.angle_gamma   90.00
#
_symmetry.space_group_name_H-M   'P 1'
#
loop_
_entity.id
_entity.type
_entity.pdbx_description
1 polymer ?
#
loop_
_entity_poly.entity_id
_entity_poly.type
_entity_poly.pdbx_seq_one_letter_code
_entity_poly.pdbx_strand_id
1 'polypeptide(L)'
;YAPCALGGALTVEVAEALTAGVVCGAANNQLAHPQVADVLVRRGITYAPDFVVSSGGVIQVADERHGFSFERARARTMGIFATTAAVLGGAASAGIAPSVAAERLAEQRISEVSGLRRTWLPGR
;
A
#
# COMPACT_ATOMS: atom_id res chain seq x y z
N TYR A 1 -15.73 4.73 -2.25
CA TYR A 1 -15.96 4.03 -0.99
C TYR A 1 -14.71 4.08 -0.12
N ALA A 2 -14.87 4.46 1.16
CA ALA A 2 -13.76 4.62 2.09
C ALA A 2 -13.97 3.76 3.35
N PRO A 3 -13.46 2.53 3.39
CA PRO A 3 -13.47 1.70 4.59
C PRO A 3 -12.47 2.24 5.62
N CYS A 4 -12.98 2.86 6.70
CA CYS A 4 -12.13 3.53 7.70
C CYS A 4 -12.30 2.98 9.13
N ALA A 5 -13.12 1.93 9.33
CA ALA A 5 -13.42 1.42 10.66
C ALA A 5 -12.79 0.04 10.91
N LEU A 6 -13.26 -0.99 10.23
CA LEU A 6 -12.87 -2.37 10.52
C LEU A 6 -12.18 -3.02 9.31
N GLY A 7 -11.22 -3.89 9.61
CA GLY A 7 -10.66 -4.81 8.62
C GLY A 7 -11.69 -5.84 8.15
N GLY A 8 -11.44 -6.45 6.97
CA GLY A 8 -12.33 -7.46 6.40
C GLY A 8 -13.68 -6.91 5.90
N ALA A 9 -13.85 -5.57 5.85
CA ALA A 9 -15.10 -4.95 5.41
C ALA A 9 -15.38 -5.17 3.91
N LEU A 10 -14.36 -5.40 3.11
CA LEU A 10 -14.47 -5.71 1.69
C LEU A 10 -14.53 -7.23 1.50
N THR A 11 -15.75 -7.78 1.52
CA THR A 11 -16.02 -9.16 1.12
C THR A 11 -16.28 -9.23 -0.39
N VAL A 12 -16.40 -10.45 -0.94
CA VAL A 12 -16.79 -10.66 -2.35
C VAL A 12 -18.17 -10.05 -2.62
N GLU A 13 -19.12 -10.27 -1.71
CA GLU A 13 -20.49 -9.78 -1.83
C GLU A 13 -20.52 -8.23 -1.83
N VAL A 14 -19.75 -7.61 -0.94
CA VAL A 14 -19.62 -6.14 -0.90
C VAL A 14 -18.98 -5.63 -2.18
N ALA A 15 -17.89 -6.26 -2.63
CA ALA A 15 -17.21 -5.86 -3.86
C ALA A 15 -18.11 -6.01 -5.09
N GLU A 16 -18.96 -7.05 -5.14
CA GLU A 16 -19.93 -7.25 -6.24
C GLU A 16 -21.08 -6.23 -6.19
N ALA A 17 -21.49 -5.76 -5.02
CA ALA A 17 -22.57 -4.79 -4.86
C ALA A 17 -22.12 -3.33 -4.97
N LEU A 18 -20.83 -3.04 -4.87
CA LEU A 18 -20.29 -1.67 -4.87
C LEU A 18 -20.59 -0.95 -6.20
N THR A 19 -21.08 0.30 -6.08
CA THR A 19 -21.26 1.21 -7.23
C THR A 19 -20.15 2.26 -7.34
N ALA A 20 -19.23 2.31 -6.37
CA ALA A 20 -18.13 3.25 -6.36
C ALA A 20 -17.04 2.84 -7.37
N GLY A 21 -16.49 3.80 -8.10
CA GLY A 21 -15.37 3.56 -9.02
C GLY A 21 -14.00 3.46 -8.33
N VAL A 22 -13.90 3.90 -7.06
CA VAL A 22 -12.65 3.91 -6.29
C VAL A 22 -12.90 3.42 -4.88
N VAL A 23 -11.98 2.61 -4.36
CA VAL A 23 -11.91 2.21 -2.95
C VAL A 23 -10.59 2.69 -2.38
N CYS A 24 -10.66 3.56 -1.37
CA CYS A 24 -9.50 4.07 -0.64
C CYS A 24 -9.94 4.46 0.77
N GLY A 25 -9.36 3.85 1.79
CA GLY A 25 -9.75 4.09 3.18
C GLY A 25 -8.60 3.91 4.15
N ALA A 26 -8.82 4.26 5.41
CA ALA A 26 -7.82 4.25 6.46
C ALA A 26 -7.82 2.96 7.31
N ALA A 27 -8.78 2.06 7.14
CA ALA A 27 -8.78 0.79 7.84
C ALA A 27 -7.65 -0.11 7.34
N ASN A 28 -7.04 -0.86 8.24
CA ASN A 28 -6.06 -1.88 7.88
C ASN A 28 -6.76 -3.19 7.50
N ASN A 29 -6.12 -4.00 6.64
CA ASN A 29 -6.62 -5.31 6.21
C ASN A 29 -8.06 -5.24 5.67
N GLN A 30 -8.30 -4.30 4.76
CA GLN A 30 -9.64 -4.00 4.24
C GLN A 30 -10.27 -5.19 3.49
N LEU A 31 -9.45 -5.92 2.72
CA LEU A 31 -9.90 -7.10 1.98
C LEU A 31 -10.12 -8.28 2.95
N ALA A 32 -11.31 -8.88 2.92
CA ALA A 32 -11.59 -10.08 3.71
C ALA A 32 -10.73 -11.28 3.26
N HIS A 33 -10.48 -11.37 1.94
CA HIS A 33 -9.64 -12.38 1.32
C HIS A 33 -8.92 -11.79 0.10
N PRO A 34 -7.72 -12.28 -0.28
CA PRO A 34 -6.99 -11.78 -1.45
C PRO A 34 -7.79 -11.77 -2.75
N GLN A 35 -8.68 -12.76 -2.96
CA GLN A 35 -9.52 -12.85 -4.16
C GLN A 35 -10.47 -11.65 -4.35
N VAL A 36 -10.75 -10.88 -3.31
CA VAL A 36 -11.58 -9.68 -3.43
C VAL A 36 -10.91 -8.65 -4.34
N ALA A 37 -9.58 -8.59 -4.37
CA ALA A 37 -8.84 -7.72 -5.28
C ALA A 37 -9.16 -8.03 -6.75
N ASP A 38 -9.26 -9.30 -7.11
CA ASP A 38 -9.59 -9.73 -8.49
C ASP A 38 -11.03 -9.36 -8.85
N VAL A 39 -11.96 -9.43 -7.89
CA VAL A 39 -13.34 -8.96 -8.07
C VAL A 39 -13.37 -7.48 -8.39
N LEU A 40 -12.66 -6.66 -7.62
CA LEU A 40 -12.58 -5.22 -7.85
C LEU A 40 -12.00 -4.89 -9.24
N VAL A 41 -10.92 -5.58 -9.64
CA VAL A 41 -10.31 -5.43 -10.97
C VAL A 41 -11.30 -5.77 -12.08
N ARG A 42 -11.98 -6.93 -12.01
CA ARG A 42 -12.99 -7.33 -13.00
C ARG A 42 -14.13 -6.32 -13.14
N ARG A 43 -14.49 -5.68 -12.04
CA ARG A 43 -15.54 -4.64 -12.01
C ARG A 43 -15.05 -3.25 -12.42
N GLY A 44 -13.77 -3.07 -12.75
CA GLY A 44 -13.18 -1.78 -13.07
C GLY A 44 -13.12 -0.82 -11.88
N ILE A 45 -13.14 -1.34 -10.65
CA ILE A 45 -13.04 -0.55 -9.43
C ILE A 45 -11.56 -0.41 -9.05
N THR A 46 -11.07 0.80 -8.99
CA THR A 46 -9.70 1.08 -8.55
C THR A 46 -9.58 0.92 -7.04
N TYR A 47 -8.81 -0.05 -6.59
CA TYR A 47 -8.47 -0.24 -5.17
C TYR A 47 -7.09 0.34 -4.87
N ALA A 48 -7.03 1.31 -3.97
CA ALA A 48 -5.76 1.77 -3.40
C ALA A 48 -5.40 0.88 -2.20
N PRO A 49 -4.32 0.06 -2.27
CA PRO A 49 -4.01 -0.90 -1.22
C PRO A 49 -3.82 -0.20 0.14
N ASP A 50 -4.52 -0.68 1.15
CA ASP A 50 -4.56 -0.09 2.47
C ASP A 50 -3.18 0.04 3.12
N PHE A 51 -2.34 -0.98 3.02
CA PHE A 51 -0.97 -0.95 3.54
C PHE A 51 -0.06 0.09 2.85
N VAL A 52 -0.48 0.64 1.70
CA VAL A 52 0.18 1.78 1.06
C VAL A 52 -0.42 3.09 1.56
N VAL A 53 -1.75 3.27 1.41
CA VAL A 53 -2.38 4.57 1.68
C VAL A 53 -2.54 4.89 3.15
N SER A 54 -2.62 3.89 4.03
CA SER A 54 -2.72 4.07 5.49
C SER A 54 -1.37 3.96 6.22
N SER A 55 -0.25 4.02 5.51
CA SER A 55 1.10 3.87 6.09
C SER A 55 1.56 5.05 6.99
N GLY A 56 0.77 6.10 7.15
CA GLY A 56 1.12 7.26 7.98
C GLY A 56 1.49 6.90 9.42
N GLY A 57 0.77 5.97 10.05
CA GLY A 57 1.06 5.50 11.40
C GLY A 57 2.42 4.80 11.50
N VAL A 58 2.76 3.95 10.54
CA VAL A 58 4.07 3.29 10.48
C VAL A 58 5.20 4.30 10.28
N ILE A 59 4.98 5.32 9.46
CA ILE A 59 5.94 6.41 9.25
C ILE A 59 6.22 7.14 10.56
N GLN A 60 5.18 7.46 11.35
CA GLN A 60 5.33 8.11 12.64
C GLN A 60 6.13 7.24 13.61
N VAL A 61 5.75 5.99 13.81
CA VAL A 61 6.43 5.06 14.73
C VAL A 61 7.90 4.86 14.32
N ALA A 62 8.17 4.77 13.02
CA ALA A 62 9.54 4.65 12.53
C ALA A 62 10.38 5.91 12.82
N ASP A 63 9.76 7.09 12.83
CA ASP A 63 10.45 8.34 13.12
C ASP A 63 10.79 8.49 14.61
N GLU A 64 9.96 7.94 15.50
CA GLU A 64 10.17 7.95 16.96
C GLU A 64 11.49 7.30 17.38
N ARG A 65 11.99 6.33 16.64
CA ARG A 65 13.29 5.67 16.90
C ARG A 65 14.49 6.63 16.87
N HIS A 66 14.34 7.76 16.19
CA HIS A 66 15.38 8.78 16.04
C HIS A 66 15.01 10.12 16.71
N GLY A 67 14.05 10.08 17.64
CA GLY A 67 13.40 11.27 18.17
C GLY A 67 12.41 11.85 17.15
N PHE A 68 11.13 11.89 17.54
CA PHE A 68 10.04 12.32 16.64
C PHE A 68 10.26 13.74 16.09
N SER A 69 10.12 13.90 14.79
CA SER A 69 10.08 15.20 14.11
C SER A 69 8.86 15.28 13.20
N PHE A 70 7.97 16.21 13.50
CA PHE A 70 6.77 16.44 12.69
C PHE A 70 7.10 16.74 11.22
N GLU A 71 8.12 17.53 10.98
CA GLU A 71 8.53 17.90 9.63
C GLU A 71 9.00 16.68 8.81
N ARG A 72 9.83 15.82 9.42
CA ARG A 72 10.28 14.57 8.78
C ARG A 72 9.13 13.61 8.52
N ALA A 73 8.27 13.41 9.52
CA ALA A 73 7.10 12.54 9.39
C ALA A 73 6.15 13.07 8.31
N ARG A 74 5.89 14.38 8.29
CA ARG A 74 5.07 15.03 7.27
C ARG A 74 5.67 14.85 5.87
N ALA A 75 6.96 15.10 5.69
CA ALA A 75 7.61 14.95 4.39
C ALA A 75 7.52 13.51 3.87
N ARG A 76 7.71 12.50 4.74
CA ARG A 76 7.54 11.09 4.38
C ARG A 76 6.09 10.74 4.05
N THR A 77 5.13 11.26 4.82
CA THR A 77 3.70 11.03 4.57
C THR A 77 3.26 11.61 3.23
N MET A 78 3.77 12.78 2.85
CA MET A 78 3.52 13.34 1.52
C MET A 78 4.02 12.44 0.38
N GLY A 79 5.04 11.62 0.62
CA GLY A 79 5.53 10.61 -0.32
C GLY A 79 4.56 9.47 -0.60
N ILE A 80 3.54 9.25 0.25
CA ILE A 80 2.50 8.21 0.04
C ILE A 80 1.79 8.44 -1.29
N PHE A 81 1.52 9.67 -1.66
CA PHE A 81 0.89 10.00 -2.94
C PHE A 81 1.70 9.45 -4.14
N ALA A 82 2.99 9.74 -4.18
CA ALA A 82 3.86 9.28 -5.27
C ALA A 82 3.96 7.75 -5.30
N THR A 83 4.05 7.10 -4.13
CA THR A 83 4.07 5.64 -4.02
C THR A 83 2.75 5.04 -4.51
N THR A 84 1.62 5.60 -4.12
CA THR A 84 0.29 5.12 -4.56
C THR A 84 0.14 5.28 -6.08
N ALA A 85 0.53 6.42 -6.63
CA ALA A 85 0.49 6.66 -8.08
C ALA A 85 1.37 5.66 -8.85
N ALA A 86 2.57 5.36 -8.35
CA ALA A 86 3.45 4.36 -8.95
C ALA A 86 2.85 2.95 -8.91
N VAL A 87 2.24 2.56 -7.78
CA VAL A 87 1.56 1.26 -7.62
C VAL A 87 0.39 1.13 -8.60
N LEU A 88 -0.49 2.14 -8.66
CA LEU A 88 -1.65 2.11 -9.54
C LEU A 88 -1.25 2.12 -11.02
N GLY A 89 -0.25 2.93 -11.38
CA GLY A 89 0.29 2.98 -12.75
C GLY A 89 0.96 1.65 -13.15
N GLY A 90 1.75 1.06 -12.25
CA GLY A 90 2.37 -0.25 -12.47
C GLY A 90 1.34 -1.37 -12.60
N ALA A 91 0.31 -1.36 -11.78
CA ALA A 91 -0.80 -2.31 -11.84
C ALA A 91 -1.53 -2.24 -13.19
N ALA A 92 -1.88 -1.02 -13.61
CA ALA A 92 -2.55 -0.79 -14.89
C ALA A 92 -1.70 -1.25 -16.09
N SER A 93 -0.41 -0.91 -16.09
CA SER A 93 0.52 -1.29 -17.16
C SER A 93 0.75 -2.80 -17.25
N ALA A 94 0.74 -3.50 -16.12
CA ALA A 94 0.98 -4.95 -16.05
C ALA A 94 -0.32 -5.78 -16.12
N GLY A 95 -1.49 -5.16 -16.08
CA GLY A 95 -2.79 -5.85 -16.06
C GLY A 95 -3.00 -6.70 -14.80
N ILE A 96 -2.48 -6.26 -13.65
CA ILE A 96 -2.56 -6.98 -12.36
C ILE A 96 -3.29 -6.14 -11.31
N ALA A 97 -3.72 -6.80 -10.21
CA ALA A 97 -4.32 -6.09 -9.10
C ALA A 97 -3.33 -5.12 -8.43
N PRO A 98 -3.77 -3.92 -7.97
CA PRO A 98 -2.89 -2.96 -7.30
C PRO A 98 -2.20 -3.50 -6.04
N SER A 99 -2.83 -4.42 -5.29
CA SER A 99 -2.20 -5.09 -4.15
C SER A 99 -0.98 -5.90 -4.57
N VAL A 100 -1.09 -6.67 -5.66
CA VAL A 100 0.02 -7.45 -6.22
C VAL A 100 1.14 -6.53 -6.73
N ALA A 101 0.80 -5.42 -7.37
CA ALA A 101 1.79 -4.44 -7.82
C ALA A 101 2.55 -3.81 -6.65
N ALA A 102 1.84 -3.52 -5.54
CA ALA A 102 2.44 -2.96 -4.33
C ALA A 102 3.40 -3.96 -3.66
N GLU A 103 3.02 -5.22 -3.58
CA GLU A 103 3.88 -6.30 -3.05
C GLU A 103 5.16 -6.44 -3.89
N ARG A 104 5.05 -6.51 -5.22
CA ARG A 104 6.22 -6.56 -6.12
C ARG A 104 7.15 -5.36 -5.95
N LEU A 105 6.60 -4.16 -5.79
CA LEU A 105 7.39 -2.95 -5.54
C LEU A 105 8.15 -3.04 -4.22
N ALA A 106 7.52 -3.57 -3.17
CA ALA A 106 8.15 -3.77 -1.87
C ALA A 106 9.27 -4.83 -1.93
N GLU A 107 9.02 -5.97 -2.57
CA GLU A 107 9.99 -7.05 -2.78
C GLU A 107 11.22 -6.57 -3.57
N GLN A 108 10.99 -5.80 -4.64
CA GLN A 108 12.07 -5.20 -5.41
C GLN A 108 12.94 -4.31 -4.53
N ARG A 109 12.35 -3.41 -3.73
CA ARG A 109 13.09 -2.53 -2.82
C ARG A 109 13.89 -3.30 -1.77
N ILE A 110 13.30 -4.36 -1.20
CA ILE A 110 13.99 -5.23 -0.24
C ILE A 110 15.20 -5.90 -0.90
N SER A 111 15.03 -6.40 -2.11
CA SER A 111 16.10 -7.05 -2.88
C SER A 111 17.25 -6.08 -3.19
N GLU A 112 16.94 -4.86 -3.63
CA GLU A 112 17.93 -3.81 -3.91
C GLU A 112 18.74 -3.46 -2.65
N VAL A 113 18.06 -3.23 -1.52
CA VAL A 113 18.74 -2.91 -0.24
C VAL A 113 19.56 -4.09 0.28
N SER A 114 19.07 -5.32 0.14
CA SER A 114 19.81 -6.51 0.57
C SER A 114 21.07 -6.73 -0.27
N GLY A 115 21.02 -6.41 -1.56
CA GLY A 115 22.19 -6.43 -2.45
C GLY A 115 23.29 -5.45 -2.00
N LEU A 116 22.91 -4.25 -1.57
CA LEU A 116 23.84 -3.25 -1.06
C LEU A 116 24.50 -3.67 0.26
N ARG A 117 23.79 -4.38 1.16
CA ARG A 117 24.35 -4.87 2.43
C ARG A 117 25.39 -5.99 2.26
N ARG A 118 25.39 -6.71 1.15
CA ARG A 118 26.42 -7.72 0.83
C ARG A 118 27.79 -7.10 0.54
N THR A 119 27.86 -5.83 0.23
CA THR A 119 29.10 -5.08 -0.02
C THR A 119 29.61 -4.31 1.21
N TRP A 120 28.93 -4.45 2.37
CA TRP A 120 29.39 -3.81 3.61
C TRP A 120 30.63 -4.55 4.15
N LEU A 121 31.79 -3.94 4.02
CA LEU A 121 33.01 -4.37 4.69
C LEU A 121 32.96 -3.84 6.14
N PRO A 122 33.17 -4.72 7.16
CA PRO A 122 33.29 -4.23 8.52
C PRO A 122 34.41 -3.19 8.57
N GLY A 123 34.10 -2.02 9.09
CA GLY A 123 35.10 -0.99 9.31
C GLY A 123 36.23 -1.54 10.18
N ARG A 124 37.47 -1.21 9.79
CA ARG A 124 38.69 -1.48 10.57
C ARG A 124 38.68 -0.66 11.84
#